data_e86d29ca1e19beb4b78530d1995d71b1
#
_entry.id   e86d29ca1e19beb4b78530d1995d71b1
#
_cell.length_a   1.000
_cell.length_b   1.000
_cell.length_c   1.000
_cell.angle_alpha   90.00
_cell.angle_beta   90.00
_cell.angle_gamma   90.00
#
_symmetry.space_group_name_H-M   'P 1'
#
loop_
_entity.id
_entity.type
_entity.pdbx_description
1 polymer ?
#
loop_
_entity_poly.entity_id
_entity_poly.type
_entity_poly.pdbx_seq_one_letter_code
_entity_poly.pdbx_strand_id
1 'polypeptide(L)'
;MAEPPVTAGTEAEHRPAVLSRPAVQRDDFEAFYTREMRAVSVFLMHQGATPYEAADAAHEAIAKLLPDQWRTLEHPRAWLRVTAQRCYWRQDDCRTSPTDPVPDRPGGTCPVAEVVLTETQQRVVDALQQLSPGRRTVMAWLLDGFDYAEIAQMLDLTPAAVRQNICRARKDLIEILDLDKGVAHD
;
A
#
# COMPACT_ATOMS: atom_id res chain seq x y z
N MET A 1 -57.34 -23.34 8.72
CA MET A 1 -56.74 -22.02 8.51
C MET A 1 -55.27 -22.20 8.87
N ALA A 2 -54.46 -22.48 7.86
CA ALA A 2 -53.04 -22.81 8.02
C ALA A 2 -52.20 -21.64 7.47
N GLU A 3 -51.35 -21.10 8.32
CA GLU A 3 -50.39 -20.08 7.93
C GLU A 3 -49.30 -20.68 7.02
N PRO A 4 -48.82 -19.95 5.98
CA PRO A 4 -47.68 -20.39 5.17
C PRO A 4 -46.37 -20.09 5.90
N PRO A 5 -45.31 -20.90 5.64
CA PRO A 5 -44.01 -20.70 6.26
C PRO A 5 -43.27 -19.50 5.64
N VAL A 6 -42.66 -18.69 6.50
CA VAL A 6 -41.79 -17.59 6.17
C VAL A 6 -40.51 -18.16 5.54
N THR A 7 -40.31 -17.90 4.26
CA THR A 7 -39.06 -18.19 3.58
C THR A 7 -37.98 -17.22 4.06
N ALA A 8 -37.01 -17.74 4.80
CA ALA A 8 -35.78 -17.03 5.12
C ALA A 8 -35.01 -16.76 3.82
N GLY A 9 -34.88 -15.48 3.50
CA GLY A 9 -34.03 -15.02 2.41
C GLY A 9 -32.56 -15.34 2.73
N THR A 10 -31.96 -16.19 1.94
CA THR A 10 -30.53 -16.44 1.95
C THR A 10 -29.84 -15.19 1.40
N GLU A 11 -29.31 -14.37 2.28
CA GLU A 11 -28.32 -13.36 1.91
C GLU A 11 -27.11 -14.11 1.36
N ALA A 12 -26.97 -14.09 0.03
CA ALA A 12 -25.78 -14.55 -0.63
C ALA A 12 -24.64 -13.59 -0.25
N GLU A 13 -23.86 -13.98 0.76
CA GLU A 13 -22.57 -13.37 1.05
C GLU A 13 -21.76 -13.33 -0.25
N HIS A 14 -21.56 -12.15 -0.75
CA HIS A 14 -20.67 -11.88 -1.88
C HIS A 14 -19.22 -12.15 -1.43
N ARG A 15 -18.83 -13.42 -1.55
CA ARG A 15 -17.47 -13.87 -1.30
C ARG A 15 -16.60 -13.34 -2.44
N PRO A 16 -15.61 -12.46 -2.17
CA PRO A 16 -14.73 -11.95 -3.23
C PRO A 16 -13.99 -13.14 -3.86
N ALA A 17 -13.90 -13.12 -5.18
CA ALA A 17 -13.20 -14.14 -5.94
C ALA A 17 -11.76 -14.29 -5.44
N VAL A 18 -11.37 -15.53 -5.19
CA VAL A 18 -10.06 -15.93 -4.65
C VAL A 18 -8.95 -15.51 -5.61
N LEU A 19 -8.03 -14.67 -5.12
CA LEU A 19 -6.78 -14.33 -5.81
C LEU A 19 -5.97 -15.62 -6.04
N SER A 20 -5.83 -16.06 -7.30
CA SER A 20 -5.15 -17.29 -7.68
C SER A 20 -3.62 -17.12 -7.65
N ARG A 21 -3.06 -16.81 -6.49
CA ARG A 21 -1.62 -16.89 -6.26
C ARG A 21 -1.31 -18.04 -5.31
N PRO A 22 -0.24 -18.82 -5.54
CA PRO A 22 0.12 -19.89 -4.62
C PRO A 22 0.24 -19.33 -3.21
N ALA A 23 -0.36 -20.03 -2.25
CA ALA A 23 -0.28 -19.71 -0.84
C ALA A 23 1.18 -19.38 -0.48
N VAL A 24 1.40 -18.15 -0.01
CA VAL A 24 2.69 -17.78 0.56
C VAL A 24 3.03 -18.86 1.58
N GLN A 25 4.16 -19.56 1.36
CA GLN A 25 4.69 -20.49 2.36
C GLN A 25 4.65 -19.75 3.68
N ARG A 26 4.13 -20.43 4.72
CA ARG A 26 3.96 -19.87 6.07
C ARG A 26 5.35 -19.68 6.67
N ASP A 27 6.04 -18.66 6.19
CA ASP A 27 7.32 -18.23 6.71
C ASP A 27 7.16 -17.91 8.19
N ASP A 28 8.22 -18.10 8.95
CA ASP A 28 8.31 -17.58 10.30
C ASP A 28 7.95 -16.08 10.31
N PHE A 29 7.22 -15.65 11.33
CA PHE A 29 6.76 -14.26 11.43
C PHE A 29 7.93 -13.27 11.37
N GLU A 30 9.07 -13.62 11.92
CA GLU A 30 10.27 -12.77 11.90
C GLU A 30 10.78 -12.56 10.48
N ALA A 31 10.84 -13.61 9.66
CA ALA A 31 11.22 -13.52 8.26
C ALA A 31 10.19 -12.72 7.45
N PHE A 32 8.90 -12.93 7.72
CA PHE A 32 7.82 -12.15 7.14
C PHE A 32 7.95 -10.67 7.51
N TYR A 33 8.11 -10.37 8.79
CA TYR A 33 8.28 -9.01 9.30
C TYR A 33 9.44 -8.30 8.64
N THR A 34 10.62 -8.89 8.64
CA THR A 34 11.85 -8.28 8.10
C THR A 34 11.70 -7.96 6.60
N ARG A 35 11.09 -8.88 5.85
CA ARG A 35 10.86 -8.70 4.42
C ARG A 35 9.80 -7.65 4.14
N GLU A 36 8.66 -7.73 4.82
CA GLU A 36 7.49 -6.91 4.49
C GLU A 36 7.60 -5.49 5.05
N MET A 37 8.28 -5.26 6.16
CA MET A 37 8.45 -3.91 6.73
C MET A 37 9.06 -2.96 5.71
N ARG A 38 10.19 -3.35 5.10
CA ARG A 38 10.82 -2.52 4.08
C ARG A 38 9.92 -2.35 2.86
N ALA A 39 9.32 -3.43 2.37
CA ALA A 39 8.48 -3.40 1.19
C ALA A 39 7.24 -2.49 1.37
N VAL A 40 6.58 -2.57 2.53
CA VAL A 40 5.43 -1.71 2.87
C VAL A 40 5.85 -0.25 2.98
N SER A 41 6.99 0.04 3.60
CA SER A 41 7.47 1.42 3.71
C SER A 41 7.76 2.02 2.33
N VAL A 42 8.45 1.29 1.45
CA VAL A 42 8.68 1.73 0.06
C VAL A 42 7.38 1.90 -0.71
N PHE A 43 6.42 0.98 -0.54
CA PHE A 43 5.09 1.08 -1.14
C PHE A 43 4.35 2.37 -0.71
N LEU A 44 4.41 2.74 0.57
CA LEU A 44 3.80 3.98 1.07
C LEU A 44 4.56 5.23 0.56
N MET A 45 5.88 5.17 0.48
CA MET A 45 6.68 6.26 -0.11
C MET A 45 6.34 6.47 -1.60
N HIS A 46 6.07 5.41 -2.36
CA HIS A 46 5.55 5.53 -3.73
C HIS A 46 4.19 6.24 -3.78
N GLN A 47 3.43 6.24 -2.68
CA GLN A 47 2.15 6.95 -2.58
C GLN A 47 2.28 8.38 -2.04
N GLY A 48 3.47 8.80 -1.65
CA GLY A 48 3.77 10.17 -1.22
C GLY A 48 4.06 10.30 0.28
N ALA A 49 4.11 9.20 1.02
CA ALA A 49 4.52 9.23 2.41
C ALA A 49 6.01 9.59 2.54
N THR A 50 6.35 10.38 3.54
CA THR A 50 7.75 10.54 3.97
C THR A 50 8.27 9.24 4.58
N PRO A 51 9.60 9.02 4.68
CA PRO A 51 10.15 7.83 5.32
C PRO A 51 9.61 7.57 6.74
N TYR A 52 9.43 8.62 7.54
CA TYR A 52 8.92 8.52 8.91
C TYR A 52 7.45 8.10 8.95
N GLU A 53 6.60 8.72 8.13
CA GLU A 53 5.19 8.37 8.00
C GLU A 53 4.99 6.96 7.49
N ALA A 54 5.79 6.57 6.49
CA ALA A 54 5.77 5.23 5.95
C ALA A 54 6.14 4.19 7.02
N ALA A 55 7.16 4.49 7.84
CA ALA A 55 7.59 3.65 8.94
C ALA A 55 6.49 3.50 10.00
N ASP A 56 5.92 4.60 10.45
CA ASP A 56 4.89 4.61 11.48
C ASP A 56 3.63 3.85 11.02
N ALA A 57 3.16 4.13 9.80
CA ALA A 57 2.00 3.44 9.24
C ALA A 57 2.26 1.94 9.01
N ALA A 58 3.48 1.56 8.62
CA ALA A 58 3.87 0.17 8.46
C ALA A 58 3.91 -0.57 9.80
N HIS A 59 4.48 0.04 10.85
CA HIS A 59 4.50 -0.53 12.20
C HIS A 59 3.09 -0.70 12.76
N GLU A 60 2.23 0.31 12.61
CA GLU A 60 0.84 0.23 13.05
C GLU A 60 0.08 -0.88 12.32
N ALA A 61 0.29 -1.02 11.02
CA ALA A 61 -0.35 -2.07 10.23
C ALA A 61 0.11 -3.47 10.64
N ILE A 62 1.42 -3.66 10.86
CA ILE A 62 1.96 -4.94 11.32
C ILE A 62 1.51 -5.27 12.74
N ALA A 63 1.43 -4.27 13.64
CA ALA A 63 0.94 -4.49 15.00
C ALA A 63 -0.50 -5.03 15.02
N LYS A 64 -1.31 -4.72 14.00
CA LYS A 64 -2.65 -5.29 13.82
C LYS A 64 -2.65 -6.74 13.35
N LEU A 65 -1.54 -7.24 12.83
CA LEU A 65 -1.36 -8.66 12.47
C LEU A 65 -0.98 -9.55 13.66
N LEU A 66 -0.57 -8.96 14.79
CA LEU A 66 -0.20 -9.69 15.99
C LEU A 66 -1.44 -9.95 16.86
N PRO A 67 -1.48 -11.10 17.60
CA PRO A 67 -0.49 -12.16 17.70
C PRO A 67 -0.72 -13.34 16.74
N ASP A 68 -1.92 -13.54 16.15
CA ASP A 68 -2.25 -14.78 15.44
C ASP A 68 -2.92 -14.57 14.07
N GLN A 69 -3.35 -13.37 13.76
CA GLN A 69 -4.16 -13.11 12.55
C GLN A 69 -3.41 -13.34 11.24
N TRP A 70 -2.09 -13.09 11.20
CA TRP A 70 -1.32 -13.25 9.97
C TRP A 70 -1.32 -14.69 9.43
N ARG A 71 -1.48 -15.69 10.31
CA ARG A 71 -1.53 -17.12 9.94
C ARG A 71 -2.89 -17.52 9.36
N THR A 72 -3.93 -16.77 9.67
CA THR A 72 -5.31 -17.04 9.22
C THR A 72 -5.63 -16.33 7.91
N LEU A 73 -4.84 -15.34 7.53
CA LEU A 73 -5.04 -14.58 6.30
C LEU A 73 -4.62 -15.39 5.07
N GLU A 74 -5.49 -15.44 4.09
CA GLU A 74 -5.21 -16.06 2.79
C GLU A 74 -4.15 -15.26 2.02
N HIS A 75 -4.20 -13.92 2.10
CA HIS A 75 -3.30 -12.99 1.40
C HIS A 75 -2.72 -11.92 2.35
N PRO A 76 -1.79 -12.30 3.26
CA PRO A 76 -1.28 -11.38 4.29
C PRO A 76 -0.55 -10.16 3.70
N ARG A 77 0.13 -10.30 2.54
CA ARG A 77 0.79 -9.17 1.86
C ARG A 77 -0.21 -8.10 1.40
N ALA A 78 -1.27 -8.50 0.69
CA ALA A 78 -2.27 -7.57 0.20
C ALA A 78 -3.01 -6.89 1.36
N TRP A 79 -3.40 -7.68 2.38
CA TRP A 79 -4.03 -7.15 3.58
C TRP A 79 -3.15 -6.10 4.27
N LEU A 80 -1.84 -6.37 4.37
CA LEU A 80 -0.90 -5.46 5.02
C LEU A 80 -0.80 -4.13 4.24
N ARG A 81 -0.75 -4.15 2.89
CA ARG A 81 -0.73 -2.92 2.06
C ARG A 81 -1.99 -2.09 2.25
N VAL A 82 -3.16 -2.71 2.18
CA VAL A 82 -4.44 -2.03 2.40
C VAL A 82 -4.50 -1.43 3.80
N THR A 83 -4.07 -2.17 4.81
CA THR A 83 -4.08 -1.70 6.20
C THR A 83 -3.10 -0.55 6.41
N ALA A 84 -1.87 -0.66 5.92
CA ALA A 84 -0.85 0.37 6.01
C ALA A 84 -1.27 1.66 5.28
N GLN A 85 -1.87 1.54 4.11
CA GLN A 85 -2.40 2.67 3.36
C GLN A 85 -3.51 3.40 4.14
N ARG A 86 -4.40 2.66 4.79
CA ARG A 86 -5.45 3.25 5.66
C ARG A 86 -4.86 3.94 6.89
N CYS A 87 -3.80 3.37 7.49
CA CYS A 87 -3.09 3.99 8.61
C CYS A 87 -2.45 5.30 8.17
N TYR A 88 -1.78 5.32 7.01
CA TYR A 88 -1.15 6.50 6.43
C TYR A 88 -2.17 7.63 6.18
N TRP A 89 -3.27 7.34 5.49
CA TRP A 89 -4.29 8.35 5.21
C TRP A 89 -4.93 8.92 6.48
N ARG A 90 -5.14 8.08 7.50
CA ARG A 90 -5.66 8.57 8.79
C ARG A 90 -4.68 9.49 9.51
N GLN A 91 -3.37 9.26 9.39
CA GLN A 91 -2.35 10.15 9.93
C GLN A 91 -2.37 11.53 9.24
N ASP A 92 -2.61 11.53 7.93
CA ASP A 92 -2.72 12.76 7.14
C ASP A 92 -3.95 13.59 7.54
N ASP A 93 -5.09 12.96 7.75
CA ASP A 93 -6.31 13.60 8.27
C ASP A 93 -6.11 14.21 9.68
N CYS A 94 -5.30 13.58 10.53
CA CYS A 94 -5.01 14.06 11.88
C CYS A 94 -4.01 15.24 11.93
N ARG A 95 -3.27 15.51 10.86
CA ARG A 95 -2.27 16.59 10.78
C ARG A 95 -2.85 17.99 10.79
N THR A 96 -4.13 18.16 10.61
CA THR A 96 -4.82 19.45 10.67
C THR A 96 -4.94 20.00 12.10
N SER A 97 -4.56 19.25 13.13
CA SER A 97 -4.54 19.72 14.52
C SER A 97 -3.10 19.98 14.96
N PRO A 98 -2.73 21.22 15.31
CA PRO A 98 -1.42 21.50 15.88
C PRO A 98 -1.32 20.77 17.23
N THR A 99 -0.50 19.75 17.28
CA THR A 99 -0.15 19.04 18.51
C THR A 99 1.05 19.75 19.13
N ASP A 100 1.01 20.00 20.43
CA ASP A 100 2.14 20.49 21.22
C ASP A 100 3.42 19.69 20.90
N PRO A 101 4.60 20.33 20.85
CA PRO A 101 5.84 19.65 20.55
C PRO A 101 6.09 18.53 21.57
N VAL A 102 6.00 17.30 21.11
CA VAL A 102 6.35 16.12 21.90
C VAL A 102 7.86 16.16 22.14
N PRO A 103 8.34 16.09 23.41
CA PRO A 103 9.78 16.05 23.68
C PRO A 103 10.41 14.87 22.95
N ASP A 104 11.51 15.15 22.24
CA ASP A 104 12.34 14.13 21.60
C ASP A 104 12.73 13.06 22.62
N ARG A 105 12.08 11.90 22.58
CA ARG A 105 12.59 10.72 23.26
C ARG A 105 13.72 10.16 22.42
N PRO A 106 14.90 9.89 22.98
CA PRO A 106 15.90 9.11 22.27
C PRO A 106 15.33 7.70 22.05
N GLY A 107 14.64 7.54 20.94
CA GLY A 107 14.09 6.28 20.48
C GLY A 107 15.22 5.40 19.97
N GLY A 108 15.21 4.13 20.34
CA GLY A 108 16.09 3.15 19.71
C GLY A 108 15.95 3.21 18.19
N THR A 109 17.03 2.94 17.50
CA THR A 109 17.14 2.98 16.03
C THR A 109 16.03 2.09 15.45
N CYS A 110 14.99 2.71 14.88
CA CYS A 110 13.97 1.97 14.15
C CYS A 110 14.62 1.42 12.88
N PRO A 111 14.61 0.11 12.63
CA PRO A 111 15.20 -0.49 11.42
C PRO A 111 14.66 0.10 10.13
N VAL A 112 13.50 0.74 10.18
CA VAL A 112 12.83 1.36 9.04
C VAL A 112 13.24 2.83 8.86
N ALA A 113 13.76 3.50 9.89
CA ALA A 113 14.37 4.82 9.75
C ALA A 113 15.63 4.77 8.85
N GLU A 114 16.17 3.58 8.61
CA GLU A 114 17.26 3.29 7.66
C GLU A 114 16.78 2.83 6.27
N VAL A 115 15.56 3.10 5.84
CA VAL A 115 15.22 2.94 4.43
C VAL A 115 15.95 4.04 3.65
N VAL A 116 17.25 3.88 3.53
CA VAL A 116 18.06 4.67 2.59
C VAL A 116 17.66 4.23 1.19
N LEU A 117 16.91 5.07 0.51
CA LEU A 117 16.64 4.89 -0.91
C LEU A 117 17.93 5.13 -1.69
N THR A 118 18.18 4.31 -2.68
CA THR A 118 19.20 4.63 -3.68
C THR A 118 18.76 5.86 -4.46
N GLU A 119 19.70 6.56 -5.07
CA GLU A 119 19.41 7.71 -5.93
C GLU A 119 18.35 7.37 -7.00
N THR A 120 18.46 6.20 -7.62
CA THR A 120 17.47 5.73 -8.60
C THR A 120 16.08 5.54 -7.97
N GLN A 121 16.01 4.98 -6.77
CA GLN A 121 14.72 4.81 -6.06
C GLN A 121 14.12 6.15 -5.66
N GLN A 122 14.95 7.10 -5.22
CA GLN A 122 14.49 8.46 -4.90
C GLN A 122 13.90 9.14 -6.14
N ARG A 123 14.58 9.07 -7.28
CA ARG A 123 14.06 9.60 -8.55
C ARG A 123 12.71 9.00 -8.95
N VAL A 124 12.53 7.70 -8.72
CA VAL A 124 11.23 7.04 -8.95
C VAL A 124 10.16 7.60 -8.02
N VAL A 125 10.45 7.77 -6.73
CA VAL A 125 9.52 8.37 -5.76
C VAL A 125 9.15 9.79 -6.20
N ASP A 126 10.14 10.63 -6.54
CA ASP A 126 9.93 12.02 -6.95
C ASP A 126 9.08 12.12 -8.23
N ALA A 127 9.31 11.24 -9.19
CA ALA A 127 8.51 11.17 -10.41
C ALA A 127 7.06 10.73 -10.13
N LEU A 128 6.87 9.75 -9.24
CA LEU A 128 5.53 9.32 -8.85
C LEU A 128 4.74 10.40 -8.12
N GLN A 129 5.40 11.25 -7.34
CA GLN A 129 4.74 12.35 -6.64
C GLN A 129 4.16 13.41 -7.60
N GLN A 130 4.64 13.49 -8.82
CA GLN A 130 4.11 14.39 -9.85
C GLN A 130 2.86 13.83 -10.55
N LEU A 131 2.54 12.55 -10.35
CA LEU A 131 1.31 11.95 -10.87
C LEU A 131 0.08 12.40 -10.07
N SER A 132 -1.10 12.39 -10.71
CA SER A 132 -2.36 12.52 -10.00
C SER A 132 -2.54 11.39 -8.98
N PRO A 133 -3.21 11.64 -7.82
CA PRO A 133 -3.31 10.65 -6.72
C PRO A 133 -3.77 9.27 -7.17
N GLY A 134 -4.81 9.18 -8.00
CA GLY A 134 -5.32 7.89 -8.47
C GLY A 134 -4.32 7.12 -9.34
N ARG A 135 -3.55 7.81 -10.22
CA ARG A 135 -2.51 7.18 -11.05
C ARG A 135 -1.32 6.75 -10.19
N ARG A 136 -0.94 7.57 -9.23
CA ARG A 136 0.13 7.28 -8.26
C ARG A 136 -0.19 6.02 -7.47
N THR A 137 -1.41 5.94 -6.90
CA THR A 137 -1.85 4.76 -6.16
C THR A 137 -1.77 3.49 -7.00
N VAL A 138 -2.35 3.48 -8.20
CA VAL A 138 -2.31 2.30 -9.08
C VAL A 138 -0.87 1.91 -9.45
N MET A 139 0.02 2.90 -9.69
CA MET A 139 1.44 2.63 -9.97
C MET A 139 2.18 2.08 -8.76
N ALA A 140 1.91 2.56 -7.54
CA ALA A 140 2.49 2.02 -6.32
C ALA A 140 2.18 0.53 -6.14
N TRP A 141 0.92 0.13 -6.36
CA TRP A 141 0.51 -1.27 -6.33
C TRP A 141 1.20 -2.12 -7.41
N LEU A 142 1.31 -1.59 -8.63
CA LEU A 142 1.98 -2.27 -9.73
C LEU A 142 3.48 -2.49 -9.44
N LEU A 143 4.17 -1.46 -8.92
CA LEU A 143 5.58 -1.52 -8.56
C LEU A 143 5.86 -2.48 -7.39
N ASP A 144 4.90 -2.66 -6.50
CA ASP A 144 4.97 -3.67 -5.43
C ASP A 144 4.71 -5.11 -5.93
N GLY A 145 4.41 -5.27 -7.22
CA GLY A 145 4.33 -6.56 -7.91
C GLY A 145 2.94 -7.19 -7.92
N PHE A 146 1.88 -6.43 -7.68
CA PHE A 146 0.50 -6.89 -7.87
C PHE A 146 0.09 -6.83 -9.34
N ASP A 147 -0.72 -7.79 -9.78
CA ASP A 147 -1.26 -7.79 -11.13
C ASP A 147 -2.50 -6.89 -11.27
N TYR A 148 -2.96 -6.67 -12.50
CA TYR A 148 -4.06 -5.75 -12.79
C TYR A 148 -5.40 -6.19 -12.17
N ALA A 149 -5.63 -7.49 -12.04
CA ALA A 149 -6.86 -8.02 -11.45
C ALA A 149 -6.83 -7.87 -9.92
N GLU A 150 -5.68 -8.15 -9.30
CA GLU A 150 -5.44 -7.92 -7.88
C GLU A 150 -5.62 -6.43 -7.53
N ILE A 151 -5.01 -5.53 -8.32
CA ILE A 151 -5.13 -4.07 -8.12
C ILE A 151 -6.59 -3.63 -8.25
N ALA A 152 -7.31 -4.12 -9.26
CA ALA A 152 -8.71 -3.82 -9.47
C ALA A 152 -9.56 -4.20 -8.25
N GLN A 153 -9.32 -5.38 -7.70
CA GLN A 153 -10.00 -5.88 -6.51
C GLN A 153 -9.64 -5.08 -5.24
N MET A 154 -8.35 -4.76 -5.04
CA MET A 154 -7.90 -4.03 -3.84
C MET A 154 -8.38 -2.58 -3.81
N LEU A 155 -8.52 -1.94 -4.96
CA LEU A 155 -8.91 -0.53 -5.10
C LEU A 155 -10.39 -0.33 -5.46
N ASP A 156 -11.17 -1.41 -5.56
CA ASP A 156 -12.57 -1.38 -6.00
C ASP A 156 -12.74 -0.67 -7.36
N LEU A 157 -11.86 -1.04 -8.30
CA LEU A 157 -11.83 -0.52 -9.67
C LEU A 157 -12.14 -1.63 -10.68
N THR A 158 -12.57 -1.23 -11.88
CA THR A 158 -12.63 -2.18 -12.99
C THR A 158 -11.24 -2.46 -13.56
N PRO A 159 -10.94 -3.68 -14.06
CA PRO A 159 -9.67 -3.97 -14.72
C PRO A 159 -9.36 -3.06 -15.91
N ALA A 160 -10.39 -2.54 -16.58
CA ALA A 160 -10.25 -1.57 -17.65
C ALA A 160 -9.76 -0.20 -17.11
N ALA A 161 -10.31 0.26 -15.99
CA ALA A 161 -9.89 1.48 -15.31
C ALA A 161 -8.44 1.38 -14.82
N VAL A 162 -8.04 0.25 -14.23
CA VAL A 162 -6.66 -0.01 -13.83
C VAL A 162 -5.71 0.09 -15.04
N ARG A 163 -6.01 -0.61 -16.14
CA ARG A 163 -5.19 -0.53 -17.37
C ARG A 163 -5.08 0.89 -17.91
N GLN A 164 -6.18 1.64 -17.93
CA GLN A 164 -6.19 3.02 -18.41
C GLN A 164 -5.34 3.92 -17.52
N ASN A 165 -5.43 3.79 -16.19
CA ASN A 165 -4.62 4.56 -15.24
C ASN A 165 -3.13 4.24 -15.40
N ILE A 166 -2.75 2.97 -15.54
CA ILE A 166 -1.36 2.55 -15.77
C ILE A 166 -0.84 3.11 -17.10
N CYS A 167 -1.61 3.01 -18.17
CA CYS A 167 -1.21 3.52 -19.48
C CYS A 167 -0.95 5.04 -19.43
N ARG A 168 -1.84 5.80 -18.81
CA ARG A 168 -1.69 7.26 -18.65
C ARG A 168 -0.53 7.60 -17.73
N ALA A 169 -0.39 6.89 -16.59
CA ALA A 169 0.71 7.10 -15.67
C ALA A 169 2.08 6.86 -16.34
N ARG A 170 2.20 5.80 -17.14
CA ARG A 170 3.44 5.52 -17.88
C ARG A 170 3.78 6.64 -18.87
N LYS A 171 2.78 7.17 -19.55
CA LYS A 171 2.99 8.31 -20.47
C LYS A 171 3.49 9.54 -19.71
N ASP A 172 2.82 9.90 -18.62
CA ASP A 172 3.23 11.03 -17.78
C ASP A 172 4.64 10.85 -17.23
N LEU A 173 4.99 9.63 -16.76
CA LEU A 173 6.32 9.32 -16.22
C LEU A 173 7.42 9.43 -17.27
N ILE A 174 7.17 9.05 -18.52
CA ILE A 174 8.11 9.23 -19.62
C ILE A 174 8.39 10.72 -19.83
N GLU A 175 7.33 11.56 -19.88
CA GLU A 175 7.47 13.00 -20.04
C GLU A 175 8.26 13.63 -18.87
N ILE A 176 7.94 13.24 -17.62
CA ILE A 176 8.63 13.72 -16.41
C ILE A 176 10.13 13.35 -16.42
N LEU A 177 10.43 12.08 -16.69
CA LEU A 177 11.82 11.57 -16.66
C LEU A 177 12.67 12.04 -17.86
N ASP A 178 12.06 12.34 -19.00
CA ASP A 178 12.77 12.90 -20.15
C ASP A 178 13.07 14.39 -19.96
N LEU A 179 12.18 15.15 -19.30
CA LEU A 179 12.45 16.53 -18.90
C LEU A 179 13.61 16.60 -17.88
N ASP A 180 13.67 15.65 -16.96
CA ASP A 180 14.74 15.58 -15.94
C ASP A 180 16.13 15.32 -16.56
N LYS A 181 16.20 14.54 -17.65
CA LYS A 181 17.45 14.34 -18.41
C LYS A 181 17.92 15.60 -19.16
N GLY A 182 16.99 16.45 -19.60
CA GLY A 182 17.31 17.70 -20.28
C GLY A 182 17.95 18.75 -19.38
N VAL A 183 17.60 18.75 -18.10
CA VAL A 183 18.11 19.69 -17.09
C VAL A 183 19.52 19.30 -16.58
N ALA A 184 19.87 18.02 -16.66
CA ALA A 184 21.18 17.51 -16.19
C ALA A 184 22.33 17.72 -17.19
N HIS A 185 22.09 18.33 -18.34
CA HIS A 185 23.09 18.52 -19.42
C HIS A 185 23.38 20.00 -19.75
N ASP A 186 22.85 20.96 -18.98
CA ASP A 186 23.23 22.38 -19.03
C ASP A 186 24.08 22.73 -17.79
#